data_1e34f7cde6cdd1f86187f975162a262c
#
_entry.id   1e34f7cde6cdd1f86187f975162a262c
#
_cell.length_a   1.000
_cell.length_b   1.000
_cell.length_c   1.000
_cell.angle_alpha   90.00
_cell.angle_beta   90.00
_cell.angle_gamma   90.00
#
_symmetry.space_group_name_H-M   'P 1'
#
loop_
_entity.id
_entity.type
_entity.pdbx_description
1 polymer ?
#
loop_
_entity_poly.entity_id
_entity_poly.type
_entity_poly.pdbx_seq_one_letter_code
_entity_poly.pdbx_strand_id
1 'polypeptide(L)'
;MDEKKYTGRQIAILTDIHGLLEPTQAILDDIERRGITEIYSLGDNIGEGPNPEEVVTLLEQKGVMSVAGNAEEYVRLGLEPFPYIGQGIKAQSCLWTLSKLSEKSIGTIMLYPHFIDLMVGGKKIGLCHFANDVRWDFRRRSTWSYQAGFDFQGTGERKVEDISRQFRVVNSYQYDRELRSIIDDPHLTEEQKKGAIDALEDPLFRGRPIELYDAIIQGHVHWKLYDPNNPTSFYSIRAAGMAYRQDKKDSSSYVIIKERTDHKGFDIEEILVTYDREKMITSIINCTNPDDRIRKFTAITPDEIGVKLQ
;
A
#
# COMPACT_ATOMS: atom_id res chain seq x y z
N MET A 1 6.60 24.09 -19.69
CA MET A 1 7.29 23.59 -18.49
C MET A 1 8.78 23.73 -18.73
N ASP A 2 9.53 24.20 -17.76
CA ASP A 2 10.95 24.46 -17.90
C ASP A 2 11.74 23.14 -17.85
N GLU A 3 11.95 22.49 -19.01
CA GLU A 3 12.61 21.18 -19.15
C GLU A 3 14.03 21.18 -18.54
N LYS A 4 14.66 22.35 -18.40
CA LYS A 4 15.98 22.51 -17.78
C LYS A 4 16.00 22.26 -16.26
N LYS A 5 14.85 22.13 -15.62
CA LYS A 5 14.73 21.94 -14.17
C LYS A 5 14.98 20.48 -13.74
N TYR A 6 14.88 19.52 -14.65
CA TYR A 6 14.95 18.09 -14.33
C TYR A 6 16.09 17.39 -15.07
N THR A 7 16.65 16.33 -14.45
CA THR A 7 17.75 15.51 -15.02
C THR A 7 17.27 14.61 -16.16
N GLY A 8 15.97 14.45 -16.33
CA GLY A 8 15.37 13.46 -17.22
C GLY A 8 15.01 12.15 -16.52
N ARG A 9 15.59 11.83 -15.33
CA ARG A 9 15.17 10.66 -14.55
C ARG A 9 13.78 10.87 -13.98
N GLN A 10 12.89 9.91 -14.28
CA GLN A 10 11.53 9.87 -13.78
C GLN A 10 11.26 8.48 -13.22
N ILE A 11 10.55 8.43 -12.10
CA ILE A 11 10.19 7.21 -11.39
C ILE A 11 8.68 7.21 -11.23
N ALA A 12 8.01 6.16 -11.70
CA ALA A 12 6.57 6.00 -11.50
C ALA A 12 6.29 5.13 -10.27
N ILE A 13 5.32 5.54 -9.45
CA ILE A 13 4.93 4.80 -8.25
C ILE A 13 3.40 4.68 -8.21
N LEU A 14 2.92 3.44 -8.08
CA LEU A 14 1.51 3.10 -7.86
C LEU A 14 1.36 2.27 -6.58
N THR A 15 0.13 2.07 -6.11
CA THR A 15 -0.15 1.35 -4.86
C THR A 15 -1.59 0.88 -4.79
N ASP A 16 -1.88 -0.09 -3.93
CA ASP A 16 -3.25 -0.48 -3.57
C ASP A 16 -4.12 -0.76 -4.80
N ILE A 17 -3.64 -1.65 -5.65
CA ILE A 17 -4.27 -2.08 -6.90
C ILE A 17 -5.47 -2.98 -6.61
N HIS A 18 -5.34 -3.83 -5.59
CA HIS A 18 -6.36 -4.77 -5.12
C HIS A 18 -6.97 -5.66 -6.21
N GLY A 19 -6.12 -6.18 -7.12
CA GLY A 19 -6.57 -7.11 -8.16
C GLY A 19 -7.47 -6.48 -9.23
N LEU A 20 -7.40 -5.17 -9.45
CA LEU A 20 -8.14 -4.46 -10.49
C LEU A 20 -7.29 -4.28 -11.75
N LEU A 21 -7.56 -5.08 -12.77
CA LEU A 21 -6.75 -5.16 -13.98
C LEU A 21 -6.87 -3.90 -14.86
N GLU A 22 -8.09 -3.42 -15.10
CA GLU A 22 -8.35 -2.34 -16.05
C GLU A 22 -7.66 -1.02 -15.66
N PRO A 23 -7.76 -0.52 -14.40
CA PRO A 23 -7.02 0.67 -14.00
C PRO A 23 -5.50 0.44 -13.99
N THR A 24 -5.04 -0.76 -13.64
CA THR A 24 -3.61 -1.10 -13.66
C THR A 24 -3.04 -1.07 -15.07
N GLN A 25 -3.73 -1.67 -16.04
CA GLN A 25 -3.33 -1.66 -17.44
C GLN A 25 -3.23 -0.22 -17.95
N ALA A 26 -4.25 0.60 -17.69
CA ALA A 26 -4.28 1.99 -18.14
C ALA A 26 -3.12 2.83 -17.57
N ILE A 27 -2.79 2.62 -16.27
CA ILE A 27 -1.64 3.27 -15.63
C ILE A 27 -0.34 2.84 -16.31
N LEU A 28 -0.12 1.53 -16.49
CA LEU A 28 1.13 1.02 -17.06
C LEU A 28 1.29 1.43 -18.54
N ASP A 29 0.21 1.50 -19.29
CA ASP A 29 0.22 2.01 -20.67
C ASP A 29 0.55 3.51 -20.71
N ASP A 30 0.08 4.30 -19.74
CA ASP A 30 0.44 5.72 -19.64
C ASP A 30 1.91 5.91 -19.28
N ILE A 31 2.43 5.12 -18.33
CA ILE A 31 3.84 5.10 -17.93
C ILE A 31 4.74 4.75 -19.13
N GLU A 32 4.37 3.71 -19.90
CA GLU A 32 5.09 3.29 -21.10
C GLU A 32 5.10 4.39 -22.17
N ARG A 33 3.95 5.02 -22.44
CA ARG A 33 3.85 6.16 -23.37
C ARG A 33 4.72 7.35 -22.98
N ARG A 34 4.97 7.53 -21.69
CA ARG A 34 5.87 8.57 -21.16
C ARG A 34 7.35 8.17 -21.21
N GLY A 35 7.66 6.92 -21.59
CA GLY A 35 9.01 6.39 -21.63
C GLY A 35 9.64 6.19 -20.25
N ILE A 36 8.84 6.04 -19.19
CA ILE A 36 9.32 5.80 -17.83
C ILE A 36 9.57 4.30 -17.67
N THR A 37 10.79 3.94 -17.29
CA THR A 37 11.22 2.54 -17.15
C THR A 37 11.45 2.11 -15.70
N GLU A 38 11.53 3.05 -14.77
CA GLU A 38 11.71 2.79 -13.35
C GLU A 38 10.35 2.88 -12.67
N ILE A 39 9.77 1.72 -12.32
CA ILE A 39 8.38 1.62 -11.87
C ILE A 39 8.32 0.83 -10.55
N TYR A 40 7.62 1.36 -9.56
CA TYR A 40 7.44 0.74 -8.27
C TYR A 40 5.95 0.59 -7.92
N SER A 41 5.61 -0.51 -7.25
CA SER A 41 4.33 -0.66 -6.54
C SER A 41 4.58 -0.74 -5.04
N LEU A 42 3.79 -0.01 -4.28
CA LEU A 42 3.88 0.02 -2.82
C LEU A 42 3.04 -1.07 -2.14
N GLY A 43 2.69 -2.15 -2.86
CA GLY A 43 1.97 -3.29 -2.31
C GLY A 43 0.45 -3.19 -2.40
N ASP A 44 -0.22 -4.19 -1.82
CA ASP A 44 -1.63 -4.47 -2.01
C ASP A 44 -2.01 -4.51 -3.50
N ASN A 45 -1.19 -5.22 -4.27
CA ASN A 45 -1.42 -5.47 -5.69
C ASN A 45 -2.58 -6.46 -5.91
N ILE A 46 -2.72 -7.38 -4.97
CA ILE A 46 -3.79 -8.40 -4.90
C ILE A 46 -4.80 -8.03 -3.81
N GLY A 47 -5.84 -8.81 -3.64
CA GLY A 47 -6.82 -8.63 -2.57
C GLY A 47 -8.25 -8.84 -3.03
N GLU A 48 -9.11 -7.86 -2.83
CA GLU A 48 -10.56 -7.98 -3.01
C GLU A 48 -11.02 -8.04 -4.47
N GLY A 49 -10.22 -7.56 -5.43
CA GLY A 49 -10.60 -7.45 -6.84
C GLY A 49 -10.57 -8.77 -7.61
N PRO A 50 -11.16 -8.79 -8.81
CA PRO A 50 -11.43 -10.00 -9.57
C PRO A 50 -10.22 -10.66 -10.24
N ASN A 51 -9.11 -9.94 -10.44
CA ASN A 51 -8.02 -10.36 -11.33
C ASN A 51 -6.65 -10.40 -10.62
N PRO A 52 -6.48 -11.09 -9.47
CA PRO A 52 -5.20 -11.07 -8.76
C PRO A 52 -4.06 -11.69 -9.57
N GLU A 53 -4.30 -12.79 -10.30
CA GLU A 53 -3.28 -13.46 -11.14
C GLU A 53 -2.84 -12.58 -12.30
N GLU A 54 -3.80 -11.99 -13.01
CA GLU A 54 -3.53 -11.14 -14.16
C GLU A 54 -2.76 -9.88 -13.76
N VAL A 55 -3.06 -9.30 -12.60
CA VAL A 55 -2.35 -8.14 -12.07
C VAL A 55 -0.90 -8.49 -11.75
N VAL A 56 -0.64 -9.58 -11.01
CA VAL A 56 0.73 -9.99 -10.68
C VAL A 56 1.53 -10.26 -11.95
N THR A 57 0.93 -10.99 -12.90
CA THR A 57 1.55 -11.30 -14.20
C THR A 57 1.87 -10.02 -14.98
N LEU A 58 0.96 -9.07 -15.02
CA LEU A 58 1.14 -7.81 -15.73
C LEU A 58 2.26 -6.96 -15.11
N LEU A 59 2.29 -6.84 -13.78
CA LEU A 59 3.34 -6.12 -13.06
C LEU A 59 4.72 -6.74 -13.34
N GLU A 60 4.82 -8.07 -13.32
CA GLU A 60 6.05 -8.79 -13.65
C GLU A 60 6.50 -8.53 -15.09
N GLN A 61 5.58 -8.63 -16.06
CA GLN A 61 5.86 -8.38 -17.49
C GLN A 61 6.35 -6.95 -17.76
N LYS A 62 5.84 -5.98 -17.00
CA LYS A 62 6.22 -4.57 -17.12
C LYS A 62 7.44 -4.21 -16.24
N GLY A 63 8.05 -5.18 -15.55
CA GLY A 63 9.24 -4.97 -14.72
C GLY A 63 9.00 -4.09 -13.50
N VAL A 64 7.78 -4.09 -12.94
CA VAL A 64 7.44 -3.33 -11.75
C VAL A 64 8.08 -3.96 -10.52
N MET A 65 8.84 -3.17 -9.78
CA MET A 65 9.40 -3.58 -8.49
C MET A 65 8.38 -3.31 -7.39
N SER A 66 7.92 -4.37 -6.72
CA SER A 66 6.87 -4.26 -5.70
C SER A 66 7.42 -4.45 -4.30
N VAL A 67 6.90 -3.70 -3.33
CA VAL A 67 6.98 -4.07 -1.92
C VAL A 67 5.76 -4.92 -1.53
N ALA A 68 5.87 -5.68 -0.45
CA ALA A 68 4.75 -6.42 0.08
C ALA A 68 3.81 -5.49 0.87
N GLY A 69 2.52 -5.53 0.54
CA GLY A 69 1.45 -4.98 1.35
C GLY A 69 0.81 -6.05 2.24
N ASN A 70 -0.26 -5.69 2.95
CA ASN A 70 -0.93 -6.66 3.81
C ASN A 70 -1.64 -7.77 3.02
N ALA A 71 -2.10 -7.51 1.81
CA ALA A 71 -2.70 -8.55 0.98
C ALA A 71 -1.66 -9.61 0.56
N GLU A 72 -0.45 -9.20 0.21
CA GLU A 72 0.66 -10.11 -0.07
C GLU A 72 1.08 -10.89 1.18
N GLU A 73 1.08 -10.28 2.37
CA GLU A 73 1.44 -10.96 3.60
C GLU A 73 0.45 -12.08 3.96
N TYR A 74 -0.84 -11.92 3.66
CA TYR A 74 -1.81 -13.00 3.86
C TYR A 74 -1.52 -14.23 2.98
N VAL A 75 -0.95 -14.03 1.80
CA VAL A 75 -0.48 -15.09 0.92
C VAL A 75 0.81 -15.71 1.45
N ARG A 76 1.75 -14.89 1.90
CA ARG A 76 3.10 -15.30 2.33
C ARG A 76 3.08 -16.09 3.64
N LEU A 77 2.28 -15.67 4.61
CA LEU A 77 2.28 -16.19 5.98
C LEU A 77 1.05 -17.04 6.28
N GLY A 78 0.07 -17.06 5.38
CA GLY A 78 -1.26 -17.60 5.67
C GLY A 78 -2.04 -16.69 6.63
N LEU A 79 -3.21 -17.15 7.08
CA LEU A 79 -4.10 -16.35 7.92
C LEU A 79 -3.87 -16.53 9.42
N GLU A 80 -3.14 -17.57 9.83
CA GLU A 80 -2.91 -17.88 11.24
C GLU A 80 -2.27 -16.72 12.04
N PRO A 81 -1.26 -16.00 11.50
CA PRO A 81 -0.66 -14.87 12.21
C PRO A 81 -1.57 -13.65 12.32
N PHE A 82 -2.75 -13.67 11.68
CA PHE A 82 -3.67 -12.54 11.60
C PHE A 82 -5.03 -12.84 12.25
N PRO A 83 -5.09 -13.07 13.57
CA PRO A 83 -6.31 -13.50 14.26
C PRO A 83 -7.47 -12.50 14.14
N TYR A 84 -7.18 -11.24 13.86
CA TYR A 84 -8.16 -10.19 13.61
C TYR A 84 -8.91 -10.36 12.27
N ILE A 85 -8.35 -11.09 11.31
CA ILE A 85 -9.05 -11.46 10.08
C ILE A 85 -10.14 -12.48 10.42
N GLY A 86 -9.89 -13.29 11.46
CA GLY A 86 -10.84 -14.25 11.99
C GLY A 86 -11.24 -15.31 10.95
N GLN A 87 -12.47 -15.78 11.07
CA GLN A 87 -13.09 -16.74 10.14
C GLN A 87 -14.19 -16.08 9.27
N GLY A 88 -14.22 -14.75 9.24
CA GLY A 88 -15.24 -13.98 8.54
C GLY A 88 -15.00 -13.85 7.03
N ILE A 89 -15.77 -12.95 6.41
CA ILE A 89 -15.72 -12.66 4.97
C ILE A 89 -14.31 -12.28 4.51
N LYS A 90 -13.55 -11.54 5.31
CA LYS A 90 -12.17 -11.15 4.98
C LYS A 90 -11.27 -12.38 4.82
N ALA A 91 -11.35 -13.35 5.74
CA ALA A 91 -10.58 -14.59 5.65
C ALA A 91 -10.95 -15.39 4.39
N GLN A 92 -12.26 -15.50 4.11
CA GLN A 92 -12.73 -16.17 2.91
C GLN A 92 -12.23 -15.48 1.62
N SER A 93 -12.22 -14.15 1.61
CA SER A 93 -11.68 -13.36 0.50
C SER A 93 -10.17 -13.61 0.30
N CYS A 94 -9.39 -13.66 1.38
CA CYS A 94 -7.96 -13.96 1.29
C CYS A 94 -7.71 -15.37 0.72
N LEU A 95 -8.48 -16.38 1.18
CA LEU A 95 -8.39 -17.75 0.66
C LEU A 95 -8.83 -17.82 -0.81
N TRP A 96 -9.87 -17.08 -1.16
CA TRP A 96 -10.30 -16.97 -2.56
C TRP A 96 -9.18 -16.38 -3.42
N THR A 97 -8.59 -15.27 -3.00
CA THR A 97 -7.46 -14.62 -3.70
C THR A 97 -6.31 -15.62 -3.89
N LEU A 98 -5.92 -16.32 -2.81
CA LEU A 98 -4.88 -17.35 -2.86
C LEU A 98 -5.22 -18.44 -3.88
N SER A 99 -6.48 -18.90 -3.94
CA SER A 99 -6.95 -19.93 -4.88
C SER A 99 -6.88 -19.51 -6.36
N LYS A 100 -6.73 -18.22 -6.64
CA LYS A 100 -6.63 -17.68 -8.01
C LYS A 100 -5.19 -17.49 -8.48
N LEU A 101 -4.24 -17.52 -7.56
CA LEU A 101 -2.82 -17.33 -7.87
C LEU A 101 -2.17 -18.63 -8.32
N SER A 102 -1.36 -18.57 -9.37
CA SER A 102 -0.48 -19.64 -9.79
C SER A 102 0.70 -19.80 -8.80
N GLU A 103 1.33 -20.98 -8.79
CA GLU A 103 2.57 -21.20 -8.02
C GLU A 103 3.66 -20.18 -8.40
N LYS A 104 3.73 -19.80 -9.68
CA LYS A 104 4.65 -18.77 -10.15
C LYS A 104 4.38 -17.43 -9.52
N SER A 105 3.13 -16.96 -9.54
CA SER A 105 2.74 -15.68 -8.95
C SER A 105 2.92 -15.67 -7.43
N ILE A 106 2.63 -16.77 -6.75
CA ILE A 106 2.95 -16.94 -5.32
C ILE A 106 4.46 -16.82 -5.11
N GLY A 107 5.28 -17.50 -5.93
CA GLY A 107 6.73 -17.40 -5.87
C GLY A 107 7.24 -15.97 -6.05
N THR A 108 6.66 -15.23 -6.97
CA THR A 108 6.97 -13.80 -7.19
C THR A 108 6.63 -12.96 -5.95
N ILE A 109 5.43 -13.12 -5.38
CA ILE A 109 4.98 -12.43 -4.18
C ILE A 109 5.89 -12.72 -2.98
N MET A 110 6.35 -13.96 -2.84
CA MET A 110 7.27 -14.35 -1.75
C MET A 110 8.58 -13.57 -1.75
N LEU A 111 8.99 -13.02 -2.90
CA LEU A 111 10.24 -12.27 -3.06
C LEU A 111 10.07 -10.76 -2.83
N TYR A 112 8.86 -10.24 -2.69
CA TYR A 112 8.65 -8.81 -2.48
C TYR A 112 9.27 -8.36 -1.15
N PRO A 113 10.16 -7.34 -1.15
CA PRO A 113 10.66 -6.75 0.08
C PRO A 113 9.55 -5.93 0.77
N HIS A 114 9.72 -5.62 2.06
CA HIS A 114 8.77 -4.75 2.76
C HIS A 114 9.03 -3.26 2.53
N PHE A 115 10.23 -2.94 2.09
CA PHE A 115 10.58 -1.57 1.73
C PHE A 115 11.73 -1.55 0.72
N ILE A 116 11.84 -0.44 0.02
CA ILE A 116 12.90 -0.16 -0.96
C ILE A 116 13.49 1.21 -0.64
N ASP A 117 14.83 1.29 -0.66
CA ASP A 117 15.55 2.55 -0.56
C ASP A 117 15.88 3.10 -1.94
N LEU A 118 15.59 4.37 -2.15
CA LEU A 118 15.98 5.11 -3.36
C LEU A 118 16.85 6.30 -3.02
N MET A 119 17.73 6.63 -3.96
CA MET A 119 18.44 7.91 -3.98
C MET A 119 17.98 8.71 -5.18
N VAL A 120 17.41 9.90 -4.95
CA VAL A 120 16.90 10.79 -6.00
C VAL A 120 17.28 12.22 -5.68
N GLY A 121 18.03 12.86 -6.56
CA GLY A 121 18.48 14.24 -6.37
C GLY A 121 19.25 14.45 -5.06
N GLY A 122 20.09 13.48 -4.66
CA GLY A 122 20.84 13.50 -3.42
C GLY A 122 20.02 13.28 -2.15
N LYS A 123 18.73 12.94 -2.30
CA LYS A 123 17.81 12.65 -1.21
C LYS A 123 17.55 11.16 -1.07
N LYS A 124 17.54 10.66 0.18
CA LYS A 124 17.20 9.28 0.49
C LYS A 124 15.69 9.15 0.69
N ILE A 125 15.05 8.33 -0.13
CA ILE A 125 13.61 8.07 -0.11
C ILE A 125 13.38 6.62 0.33
N GLY A 126 12.49 6.41 1.29
CA GLY A 126 11.98 5.10 1.66
C GLY A 126 10.64 4.83 0.99
N LEU A 127 10.53 3.72 0.26
CA LEU A 127 9.29 3.21 -0.28
C LEU A 127 8.80 2.04 0.58
N CYS A 128 7.55 2.08 1.04
CA CYS A 128 6.95 1.00 1.81
C CYS A 128 5.43 0.99 1.59
N HIS A 129 4.78 -0.13 1.96
CA HIS A 129 3.33 -0.16 1.93
C HIS A 129 2.76 0.71 3.04
N PHE A 130 3.29 0.56 4.25
CA PHE A 130 2.85 1.31 5.41
C PHE A 130 4.01 1.63 6.36
N ALA A 131 4.09 2.89 6.78
CA ALA A 131 5.02 3.34 7.81
C ALA A 131 4.28 3.45 9.15
N ASN A 132 4.83 2.86 10.21
CA ASN A 132 4.16 2.74 11.49
C ASN A 132 5.09 3.06 12.66
N ASP A 133 4.58 3.69 13.72
CA ASP A 133 5.29 3.83 15.00
C ASP A 133 4.93 2.68 15.94
N VAL A 134 5.85 1.79 16.11
CA VAL A 134 5.70 0.59 16.90
C VAL A 134 5.51 0.85 18.39
N ARG A 135 5.99 1.98 18.89
CA ARG A 135 5.96 2.29 20.34
C ARG A 135 4.60 2.68 20.87
N TRP A 136 3.70 3.07 20.01
CA TRP A 136 2.42 3.64 20.43
C TRP A 136 1.39 2.59 20.85
N ASP A 137 1.56 1.34 20.43
CA ASP A 137 0.56 0.30 20.58
C ASP A 137 0.47 -0.42 21.90
N PHE A 138 1.49 -0.34 22.66
CA PHE A 138 1.58 -1.04 23.91
C PHE A 138 0.42 -0.87 24.88
N ARG A 139 -0.30 0.24 24.78
CA ARG A 139 -1.31 0.64 25.76
C ARG A 139 -2.74 0.49 25.29
N ARG A 140 -2.96 0.13 24.05
CA ARG A 140 -4.32 0.08 23.46
C ARG A 140 -4.57 -1.23 22.71
N ARG A 141 -5.19 -2.17 23.41
CA ARG A 141 -5.56 -3.51 22.92
C ARG A 141 -6.53 -3.54 21.73
N SER A 142 -6.97 -2.41 21.21
CA SER A 142 -7.99 -2.35 20.14
C SER A 142 -7.45 -1.72 18.87
N THR A 143 -6.56 -2.32 18.23
CA THR A 143 -5.39 -1.73 17.72
C THR A 143 -5.17 -1.83 16.27
N TRP A 144 -6.16 -2.13 15.53
CA TRP A 144 -6.22 -1.97 14.08
C TRP A 144 -6.52 -0.54 13.62
N SER A 145 -6.75 0.36 14.53
CA SER A 145 -6.72 1.80 14.28
C SER A 145 -5.31 2.37 14.03
N TYR A 146 -4.33 1.46 13.80
CA TYR A 146 -2.99 1.81 13.34
C TYR A 146 -2.91 2.41 11.99
N GLN A 147 -3.98 2.52 11.38
CA GLN A 147 -4.09 3.25 10.19
C GLN A 147 -3.76 4.70 10.48
N ALA A 148 -2.45 4.93 10.69
CA ALA A 148 -1.84 6.23 10.58
C ALA A 148 -2.65 7.39 11.18
N GLY A 149 -3.18 7.22 12.40
CA GLY A 149 -3.97 8.28 13.02
C GLY A 149 -5.28 8.62 12.32
N PHE A 150 -5.72 7.86 11.36
CA PHE A 150 -7.03 8.02 10.77
C PHE A 150 -8.08 7.47 11.71
N ASP A 151 -8.87 8.36 12.27
CA ASP A 151 -10.15 8.01 12.85
C ASP A 151 -11.10 7.72 11.68
N PHE A 152 -11.28 6.42 11.36
CA PHE A 152 -12.26 5.99 10.35
C PHE A 152 -13.69 6.36 10.73
N GLN A 153 -13.91 6.84 11.93
CA GLN A 153 -15.22 7.30 12.39
C GLN A 153 -15.47 8.78 12.16
N GLY A 154 -14.52 9.49 11.56
CA GLY A 154 -14.74 10.85 11.04
C GLY A 154 -14.89 11.95 12.10
N THR A 155 -14.40 11.74 13.32
CA THR A 155 -14.62 12.68 14.42
C THR A 155 -13.41 13.51 14.82
N GLY A 156 -12.24 13.33 14.21
CA GLY A 156 -11.05 14.09 14.59
C GLY A 156 -10.10 14.35 13.43
N GLU A 157 -9.98 15.61 13.03
CA GLU A 157 -8.86 16.09 12.22
C GLU A 157 -7.56 15.95 13.03
N ARG A 158 -6.88 14.80 12.92
CA ARG A 158 -5.47 14.75 13.33
C ARG A 158 -4.67 15.48 12.27
N LYS A 159 -3.85 16.41 12.70
CA LYS A 159 -2.94 17.11 11.80
C LYS A 159 -1.94 16.11 11.22
N VAL A 160 -1.65 16.18 9.94
CA VAL A 160 -0.65 15.36 9.26
C VAL A 160 0.70 15.42 9.99
N GLU A 161 1.05 16.57 10.58
CA GLU A 161 2.22 16.79 11.41
C GLU A 161 2.32 15.83 12.62
N ASP A 162 1.19 15.51 13.24
CA ASP A 162 1.15 14.61 14.41
C ASP A 162 1.32 13.14 13.97
N ILE A 163 0.96 12.85 12.74
CA ILE A 163 1.07 11.52 12.15
C ILE A 163 2.51 11.24 11.76
N SER A 164 3.12 12.15 11.01
CA SER A 164 4.45 11.96 10.43
C SER A 164 5.58 11.86 11.47
N ARG A 165 5.41 12.48 12.64
CA ARG A 165 6.37 12.36 13.75
C ARG A 165 6.33 11.01 14.47
N GLN A 166 5.27 10.26 14.29
CA GLN A 166 5.02 9.00 15.00
C GLN A 166 5.38 7.77 14.19
N PHE A 167 5.61 7.91 12.88
CA PHE A 167 5.80 6.77 11.99
C PHE A 167 7.25 6.37 11.82
N ARG A 168 7.43 5.05 11.73
CA ARG A 168 8.67 4.42 11.30
C ARG A 168 8.36 3.47 10.16
N VAL A 169 9.29 3.32 9.26
CA VAL A 169 9.23 2.26 8.26
C VAL A 169 9.50 0.95 8.99
N VAL A 170 8.52 0.07 9.04
CA VAL A 170 8.63 -1.24 9.71
C VAL A 170 8.47 -2.36 8.72
N ASN A 171 9.24 -3.40 8.93
CA ASN A 171 8.94 -4.73 8.40
C ASN A 171 7.84 -5.31 9.30
N SER A 172 6.59 -5.02 8.98
CA SER A 172 5.54 -4.92 9.97
C SER A 172 5.06 -6.24 10.55
N TYR A 173 4.90 -7.29 9.73
CA TYR A 173 4.08 -8.42 10.18
C TYR A 173 4.81 -9.45 11.01
N GLN A 174 6.07 -9.74 10.72
CA GLN A 174 6.85 -10.64 11.56
C GLN A 174 7.10 -10.00 12.93
N TYR A 175 7.42 -8.71 12.93
CA TYR A 175 7.58 -7.94 14.16
C TYR A 175 6.28 -7.87 14.94
N ASP A 176 5.14 -7.57 14.31
CA ASP A 176 3.83 -7.54 14.95
C ASP A 176 3.46 -8.89 15.57
N ARG A 177 3.79 -10.00 14.91
CA ARG A 177 3.54 -11.34 15.44
C ARG A 177 4.34 -11.61 16.71
N GLU A 178 5.63 -11.32 16.69
CA GLU A 178 6.50 -11.54 17.86
C GLU A 178 6.15 -10.58 18.98
N LEU A 179 5.89 -9.33 18.67
CA LEU A 179 5.43 -8.32 19.62
C LEU A 179 4.12 -8.76 20.30
N ARG A 180 3.14 -9.26 19.53
CA ARG A 180 1.89 -9.78 20.09
C ARG A 180 2.10 -11.00 20.95
N SER A 181 2.95 -11.91 20.54
CA SER A 181 3.27 -13.08 21.35
C SER A 181 3.81 -12.70 22.73
N ILE A 182 4.57 -11.61 22.81
CA ILE A 182 5.09 -11.08 24.07
C ILE A 182 3.97 -10.34 24.86
N ILE A 183 3.21 -9.49 24.21
CA ILE A 183 2.15 -8.70 24.83
C ILE A 183 1.05 -9.60 25.42
N ASP A 184 0.64 -10.59 24.64
CA ASP A 184 -0.49 -11.46 24.99
C ASP A 184 -0.06 -12.64 25.87
N ASP A 185 1.25 -12.81 26.16
CA ASP A 185 1.71 -13.86 27.04
C ASP A 185 1.27 -13.58 28.50
N PRO A 186 0.37 -14.41 29.05
CA PRO A 186 -0.13 -14.21 30.42
C PRO A 186 0.90 -14.57 31.50
N HIS A 187 2.01 -15.21 31.13
CA HIS A 187 3.06 -15.65 32.07
C HIS A 187 4.16 -14.59 32.24
N LEU A 188 4.20 -13.55 31.39
CA LEU A 188 5.18 -12.48 31.49
C LEU A 188 4.64 -11.31 32.32
N THR A 189 5.47 -10.81 33.24
CA THR A 189 5.20 -9.55 33.93
C THR A 189 5.37 -8.37 32.97
N GLU A 190 4.82 -7.20 33.31
CA GLU A 190 4.97 -5.98 32.50
C GLU A 190 6.45 -5.58 32.29
N GLU A 191 7.30 -5.83 33.29
CA GLU A 191 8.73 -5.57 33.21
C GLU A 191 9.44 -6.56 32.28
N GLN A 192 9.06 -7.84 32.33
CA GLN A 192 9.56 -8.87 31.41
C GLN A 192 9.10 -8.62 29.98
N LYS A 193 7.84 -8.23 29.80
CA LYS A 193 7.32 -7.82 28.50
C LYS A 193 8.12 -6.67 27.94
N LYS A 194 8.34 -5.62 28.75
CA LYS A 194 9.14 -4.48 28.34
C LYS A 194 10.57 -4.89 27.93
N GLY A 195 11.24 -5.72 28.75
CA GLY A 195 12.58 -6.23 28.42
C GLY A 195 12.61 -7.09 27.16
N ALA A 196 11.61 -7.96 26.97
CA ALA A 196 11.50 -8.78 25.76
C ALA A 196 11.25 -7.93 24.50
N ILE A 197 10.48 -6.86 24.64
CA ILE A 197 10.21 -5.93 23.56
C ILE A 197 11.43 -5.07 23.25
N ASP A 198 12.12 -4.59 24.29
CA ASP A 198 13.40 -3.91 24.11
C ASP A 198 14.44 -4.83 23.45
N ALA A 199 14.37 -6.16 23.67
CA ALA A 199 15.22 -7.17 23.03
C ALA A 199 14.80 -7.51 21.58
N LEU A 200 13.54 -7.30 21.19
CA LEU A 200 13.09 -7.33 19.78
C LEU A 200 13.72 -6.19 18.95
N GLU A 201 14.52 -5.38 19.59
CA GLU A 201 15.21 -4.25 19.02
C GLU A 201 16.38 -4.61 18.09
N ASP A 202 16.40 -5.83 17.54
CA ASP A 202 17.28 -6.17 16.43
C ASP A 202 17.00 -5.22 15.25
N PRO A 203 18.02 -4.61 14.66
CA PRO A 203 17.88 -3.71 13.51
C PRO A 203 17.12 -4.31 12.33
N LEU A 204 17.06 -5.65 12.23
CA LEU A 204 16.29 -6.38 11.22
C LEU A 204 14.78 -6.35 11.50
N PHE A 205 14.39 -6.25 12.77
CA PHE A 205 12.97 -6.24 13.20
C PHE A 205 12.43 -4.84 13.47
N ARG A 206 13.28 -3.89 13.80
CA ARG A 206 12.87 -2.53 14.16
C ARG A 206 12.29 -1.69 13.05
N GLY A 207 12.34 -2.15 11.84
CA GLY A 207 12.15 -1.28 10.71
C GLY A 207 13.29 -0.24 10.64
N ARG A 208 13.17 0.71 9.75
CA ARG A 208 14.17 1.76 9.61
C ARG A 208 13.69 3.02 10.31
N PRO A 209 14.52 3.65 11.15
CA PRO A 209 14.17 4.94 11.72
C PRO A 209 13.83 5.93 10.62
N ILE A 210 12.72 6.62 10.77
CA ILE A 210 12.24 7.59 9.79
C ILE A 210 13.27 8.72 9.56
N GLU A 211 14.03 9.01 10.59
CA GLU A 211 15.09 10.03 10.60
C GLU A 211 16.25 9.72 9.62
N LEU A 212 16.34 8.47 9.16
CA LEU A 212 17.33 8.08 8.13
C LEU A 212 16.92 8.49 6.72
N TYR A 213 15.71 8.99 6.54
CA TYR A 213 15.17 9.33 5.24
C TYR A 213 14.88 10.83 5.14
N ASP A 214 15.10 11.37 3.95
CA ASP A 214 14.63 12.70 3.57
C ASP A 214 13.13 12.67 3.23
N ALA A 215 12.63 11.51 2.75
CA ALA A 215 11.22 11.32 2.45
C ALA A 215 10.81 9.85 2.62
N ILE A 216 9.54 9.65 2.99
CA ILE A 216 8.87 8.35 2.98
C ILE A 216 7.65 8.45 2.06
N ILE A 217 7.49 7.47 1.16
CA ILE A 217 6.33 7.35 0.29
C ILE A 217 5.65 6.02 0.60
N GLN A 218 4.37 6.09 0.93
CA GLN A 218 3.57 4.91 1.31
C GLN A 218 2.24 4.83 0.57
N GLY A 219 1.63 3.62 0.58
CA GLY A 219 0.26 3.31 0.20
C GLY A 219 -0.68 3.13 1.39
N HIS A 220 -1.43 2.02 1.40
CA HIS A 220 -2.28 1.47 2.46
C HIS A 220 -3.51 2.30 2.86
N VAL A 221 -3.38 3.60 3.05
CA VAL A 221 -4.48 4.46 3.50
C VAL A 221 -5.38 4.95 2.36
N HIS A 222 -5.02 4.66 1.12
CA HIS A 222 -5.76 4.94 -0.12
C HIS A 222 -6.00 6.42 -0.44
N TRP A 223 -5.59 7.36 0.41
CA TRP A 223 -5.73 8.79 0.15
C TRP A 223 -4.39 9.49 0.03
N LYS A 224 -4.43 10.62 -0.65
CA LYS A 224 -3.29 11.49 -0.76
C LYS A 224 -3.14 12.31 0.52
N LEU A 225 -1.99 12.15 1.18
CA LEU A 225 -1.54 13.01 2.27
C LEU A 225 -0.13 13.47 1.97
N TYR A 226 0.14 14.71 2.32
CA TYR A 226 1.46 15.29 2.15
C TYR A 226 1.75 16.28 3.28
N ASP A 227 2.87 16.10 3.96
CA ASP A 227 3.40 17.05 4.93
C ASP A 227 4.80 17.53 4.49
N PRO A 228 4.90 18.72 3.88
CA PRO A 228 6.17 19.27 3.45
C PRO A 228 7.00 19.88 4.58
N ASN A 229 6.40 20.11 5.76
CA ASN A 229 7.02 20.84 6.86
C ASN A 229 7.77 19.95 7.85
N ASN A 230 7.67 18.63 7.68
CA ASN A 230 8.39 17.68 8.49
C ASN A 230 9.85 17.58 8.03
N PRO A 231 10.85 17.43 8.93
CA PRO A 231 12.23 17.12 8.56
C PRO A 231 12.38 15.93 7.62
N THR A 232 11.52 14.91 7.77
CA THR A 232 11.32 13.85 6.79
C THR A 232 9.99 14.09 6.11
N SER A 233 10.02 14.43 4.82
CA SER A 233 8.79 14.62 4.05
C SER A 233 8.03 13.31 3.95
N PHE A 234 6.73 13.35 4.29
CA PHE A 234 5.89 12.16 4.30
C PHE A 234 4.80 12.26 3.23
N TYR A 235 4.72 11.24 2.38
CA TYR A 235 3.75 11.17 1.29
C TYR A 235 2.96 9.87 1.40
N SER A 236 1.65 9.97 1.56
CA SER A 236 0.75 8.87 1.24
C SER A 236 0.15 9.13 -0.13
N ILE A 237 0.28 8.16 -1.03
CA ILE A 237 -0.25 8.29 -2.38
C ILE A 237 -1.61 7.60 -2.48
N ARG A 238 -2.38 8.02 -3.48
CA ARG A 238 -3.74 7.50 -3.70
C ARG A 238 -3.69 6.10 -4.27
N ALA A 239 -4.64 5.26 -3.84
CA ALA A 239 -4.82 3.92 -4.39
C ALA A 239 -5.06 3.93 -5.90
N ALA A 240 -4.35 3.08 -6.61
CA ALA A 240 -4.53 2.89 -8.04
C ALA A 240 -5.81 2.12 -8.37
N GLY A 241 -6.18 1.16 -7.53
CA GLY A 241 -7.37 0.32 -7.73
C GLY A 241 -8.67 0.94 -7.21
N MET A 242 -8.59 1.84 -6.26
CA MET A 242 -9.76 2.33 -5.54
C MET A 242 -10.02 3.81 -5.81
N ALA A 243 -10.98 4.10 -6.65
CA ALA A 243 -11.37 5.47 -6.98
C ALA A 243 -12.25 6.07 -5.89
N TYR A 244 -11.66 6.61 -4.81
CA TYR A 244 -12.42 7.36 -3.80
C TYR A 244 -12.93 8.72 -4.26
N ARG A 245 -12.67 9.10 -5.50
CA ARG A 245 -13.19 10.34 -6.07
C ARG A 245 -14.51 10.08 -6.75
N GLN A 246 -15.58 10.50 -6.11
CA GLN A 246 -16.93 10.43 -6.69
C GLN A 246 -17.09 11.25 -7.98
N ASP A 247 -16.24 12.26 -8.17
CA ASP A 247 -16.26 13.17 -9.33
C ASP A 247 -15.50 12.62 -10.55
N LYS A 248 -14.67 11.56 -10.37
CA LYS A 248 -13.87 10.94 -11.45
C LYS A 248 -13.82 9.44 -11.29
N LYS A 249 -14.96 8.79 -11.35
CA LYS A 249 -15.12 7.35 -11.15
C LYS A 249 -14.40 6.47 -12.17
N ASP A 250 -14.15 7.01 -13.37
CA ASP A 250 -13.47 6.38 -14.49
C ASP A 250 -11.96 6.65 -14.51
N SER A 251 -11.43 7.25 -13.45
CA SER A 251 -10.02 7.62 -13.38
C SER A 251 -9.33 6.94 -12.22
N SER A 252 -8.12 6.49 -12.48
CA SER A 252 -7.14 5.96 -11.53
C SER A 252 -5.97 6.93 -11.41
N SER A 253 -5.08 6.73 -10.44
CA SER A 253 -3.92 7.61 -10.27
C SER A 253 -2.65 6.85 -9.91
N TYR A 254 -1.53 7.46 -10.28
CA TYR A 254 -0.21 7.13 -9.83
C TYR A 254 0.61 8.41 -9.65
N VAL A 255 1.81 8.35 -9.12
CA VAL A 255 2.69 9.50 -8.99
C VAL A 255 3.96 9.33 -9.80
N ILE A 256 4.50 10.45 -10.28
CA ILE A 256 5.83 10.52 -10.90
C ILE A 256 6.74 11.34 -9.99
N ILE A 257 7.86 10.74 -9.60
CA ILE A 257 8.99 11.45 -9.01
C ILE A 257 9.86 11.96 -10.15
N LYS A 258 10.17 13.26 -10.16
CA LYS A 258 11.06 13.92 -11.13
C LYS A 258 12.28 14.43 -10.43
N GLU A 259 13.44 13.89 -10.78
CA GLU A 259 14.71 14.31 -10.21
C GLU A 259 15.11 15.71 -10.71
N ARG A 260 15.49 16.59 -9.78
CA ARG A 260 15.88 17.97 -10.09
C ARG A 260 17.33 18.08 -10.52
N THR A 261 17.62 19.00 -11.46
CA THR A 261 18.99 19.26 -11.96
C THR A 261 19.89 19.95 -10.95
N ASP A 262 19.31 20.65 -9.98
CA ASP A 262 20.07 21.35 -8.94
C ASP A 262 20.54 20.43 -7.80
N HIS A 263 20.31 19.12 -7.92
CA HIS A 263 20.62 18.09 -6.92
C HIS A 263 20.06 18.37 -5.53
N LYS A 264 19.02 19.20 -5.45
CA LYS A 264 18.35 19.56 -4.19
C LYS A 264 17.06 18.76 -3.94
N GLY A 265 16.94 17.60 -4.60
CA GLY A 265 15.83 16.70 -4.36
C GLY A 265 15.03 16.39 -5.62
N PHE A 266 13.73 16.29 -5.43
CA PHE A 266 12.78 15.84 -6.43
C PHE A 266 11.45 16.58 -6.28
N ASP A 267 10.66 16.55 -7.34
CA ASP A 267 9.25 16.94 -7.29
C ASP A 267 8.39 15.69 -7.46
N ILE A 268 7.20 15.68 -6.82
CA ILE A 268 6.19 14.62 -6.99
C ILE A 268 4.99 15.19 -7.72
N GLU A 269 4.59 14.51 -8.80
CA GLU A 269 3.41 14.86 -9.59
C GLU A 269 2.42 13.70 -9.57
N GLU A 270 1.16 13.97 -9.21
CA GLU A 270 0.07 12.99 -9.32
C GLU A 270 -0.50 13.02 -10.73
N ILE A 271 -0.56 11.86 -11.37
CA ILE A 271 -1.10 11.67 -12.71
C ILE A 271 -2.44 10.93 -12.59
N LEU A 272 -3.46 11.46 -13.27
CA LEU A 272 -4.76 10.81 -13.42
C LEU A 272 -4.84 10.17 -14.79
N VAL A 273 -5.30 8.91 -14.82
CA VAL A 273 -5.46 8.12 -16.04
C VAL A 273 -6.88 7.59 -16.10
N THR A 274 -7.55 7.80 -17.22
CA THR A 274 -8.86 7.19 -17.47
C THR A 274 -8.70 5.73 -17.90
N TYR A 275 -9.64 4.88 -17.48
CA TYR A 275 -9.65 3.46 -17.79
C TYR A 275 -11.05 3.01 -18.22
N ASP A 276 -11.15 1.80 -18.78
CA ASP A 276 -12.42 1.18 -19.15
C ASP A 276 -13.20 0.74 -17.90
N ARG A 277 -13.96 1.69 -17.34
CA ARG A 277 -14.78 1.46 -16.15
C ARG A 277 -15.85 0.41 -16.36
N GLU A 278 -16.45 0.34 -17.55
CA GLU A 278 -17.51 -0.64 -17.85
C GLU A 278 -16.98 -2.07 -17.82
N LYS A 279 -15.79 -2.26 -18.37
CA LYS A 279 -15.11 -3.56 -18.32
C LYS A 279 -14.77 -3.93 -16.88
N MET A 280 -14.23 -3.01 -16.09
CA MET A 280 -13.96 -3.23 -14.67
C MET A 280 -15.23 -3.62 -13.90
N ILE A 281 -16.34 -2.90 -14.09
CA ILE A 281 -17.63 -3.23 -13.45
C ILE A 281 -18.07 -4.64 -13.85
N THR A 282 -17.95 -5.01 -15.11
CA THR A 282 -18.29 -6.35 -15.60
C THR A 282 -17.44 -7.42 -14.91
N SER A 283 -16.15 -7.19 -14.78
CA SER A 283 -15.23 -8.10 -14.06
C SER A 283 -15.63 -8.26 -12.59
N ILE A 284 -15.98 -7.15 -11.91
CA ILE A 284 -16.38 -7.17 -10.50
C ILE A 284 -17.73 -7.88 -10.30
N ILE A 285 -18.71 -7.67 -11.19
CA ILE A 285 -20.02 -8.33 -11.12
C ILE A 285 -19.89 -9.85 -11.27
N ASN A 286 -19.03 -10.30 -12.16
CA ASN A 286 -18.77 -11.71 -12.43
C ASN A 286 -17.82 -12.35 -11.41
N CYS A 287 -17.23 -11.57 -10.52
CA CYS A 287 -16.31 -12.07 -9.51
C CYS A 287 -17.06 -12.84 -8.43
N THR A 288 -16.50 -13.99 -8.06
CA THR A 288 -17.02 -14.88 -7.01
C THR A 288 -16.35 -14.66 -5.66
N ASN A 289 -15.54 -13.61 -5.52
CA ASN A 289 -14.97 -13.26 -4.23
C ASN A 289 -16.11 -12.94 -3.24
N PRO A 290 -16.12 -13.53 -2.03
CA PRO A 290 -17.19 -13.31 -1.06
C PRO A 290 -17.20 -11.90 -0.47
N ASP A 291 -16.10 -11.15 -0.57
CA ASP A 291 -15.99 -9.79 -0.06
C ASP A 291 -16.45 -8.77 -1.09
N ASP A 292 -17.59 -8.14 -0.85
CA ASP A 292 -18.18 -7.15 -1.74
C ASP A 292 -17.64 -5.72 -1.56
N ARG A 293 -16.67 -5.52 -0.66
CA ARG A 293 -16.12 -4.19 -0.38
C ARG A 293 -15.52 -3.55 -1.62
N ILE A 294 -15.02 -4.35 -2.56
CA ILE A 294 -14.51 -3.84 -3.83
C ILE A 294 -15.53 -2.97 -4.57
N ARG A 295 -16.83 -3.30 -4.49
CA ARG A 295 -17.91 -2.50 -5.10
C ARG A 295 -18.03 -1.12 -4.45
N LYS A 296 -17.83 -1.05 -3.14
CA LYS A 296 -17.82 0.23 -2.40
C LYS A 296 -16.60 1.06 -2.75
N PHE A 297 -15.44 0.43 -2.79
CA PHE A 297 -14.17 1.09 -3.10
C PHE A 297 -14.10 1.63 -4.52
N THR A 298 -14.74 0.95 -5.47
CA THR A 298 -14.84 1.40 -6.85
C THR A 298 -16.03 2.31 -7.10
N ALA A 299 -16.80 2.65 -6.06
CA ALA A 299 -18.00 3.49 -6.14
C ALA A 299 -19.02 3.02 -7.19
N ILE A 300 -19.16 1.69 -7.34
CA ILE A 300 -20.18 1.09 -8.23
C ILE A 300 -21.56 1.30 -7.59
N THR A 301 -22.49 1.87 -8.34
CA THR A 301 -23.86 2.13 -7.90
C THR A 301 -24.77 0.92 -8.20
N PRO A 302 -25.89 0.75 -7.47
CA PRO A 302 -26.90 -0.26 -7.78
C PRO A 302 -27.42 -0.19 -9.22
N ASP A 303 -27.56 1.01 -9.78
CA ASP A 303 -28.04 1.21 -11.14
C ASP A 303 -27.01 0.69 -12.16
N GLU A 304 -25.71 0.91 -11.94
CA GLU A 304 -24.65 0.36 -12.80
C GLU A 304 -24.67 -1.18 -12.78
N ILE A 305 -25.03 -1.80 -11.66
CA ILE A 305 -25.21 -3.26 -11.55
C ILE A 305 -26.47 -3.71 -12.30
N GLY A 306 -27.58 -3.01 -12.14
CA GLY A 306 -28.86 -3.35 -12.75
C GLY A 306 -28.87 -3.33 -14.27
N VAL A 307 -28.13 -2.40 -14.88
CA VAL A 307 -27.98 -2.32 -16.35
C VAL A 307 -27.19 -3.50 -16.93
N LYS A 308 -26.32 -4.12 -16.15
CA LYS A 308 -25.46 -5.24 -16.63
C LYS A 308 -26.05 -6.63 -16.35
N LEU A 309 -27.09 -6.73 -15.52
CA LEU A 309 -27.79 -7.99 -15.24
C LEU A 309 -29.02 -8.21 -16.13
N GLN A 310 -29.35 -7.27 -17.00
CA GLN A 310 -30.37 -7.37 -18.06
C GLN A 310 -29.70 -7.77 -19.38
#